data_aee166d6a9867f042a38a955606756bc
#
_entry.id   aee166d6a9867f042a38a955606756bc
#
_cell.length_a   1.000
_cell.length_b   1.000
_cell.length_c   1.000
_cell.angle_alpha   90.00
_cell.angle_beta   90.00
_cell.angle_gamma   90.00
#
_symmetry.space_group_name_H-M   'P 1'
#
loop_
_entity.id
_entity.type
_entity.pdbx_description
1 polymer ?
#
loop_
_entity_poly.entity_id
_entity_poly.type
_entity_poly.pdbx_seq_one_letter_code
_entity_poly.pdbx_strand_id
1 'polypeptide(L)'
;MPINTTNITTQVEDQELTSNLNYLQPTGFKVLIDRAKYPNLEYFCQSVEHPSVSANAVDLPVRRVTAVPLPGDKITHGEIGFTIILDEEMTAYNEMHNWLQRLVNEGQVGPSGRDTKFPTFADITLMILSSHNNTTQKIRYRDCLPVSLGGINFTSTTGSVTYLTFTA
;
A
#
# COMPACT_ATOMS: atom_id res chain seq x y z
N MET A 1 -7.07 -9.52 60.25
CA MET A 1 -7.71 -9.66 58.95
C MET A 1 -6.64 -10.14 57.97
N PRO A 2 -6.77 -11.31 57.37
CA PRO A 2 -5.79 -11.78 56.40
C PRO A 2 -5.98 -11.02 55.10
N ILE A 3 -4.88 -10.49 54.56
CA ILE A 3 -4.81 -9.84 53.27
C ILE A 3 -4.96 -10.95 52.21
N ASN A 4 -6.05 -10.90 51.49
CA ASN A 4 -6.29 -11.81 50.38
C ASN A 4 -5.36 -11.43 49.23
N THR A 5 -4.25 -12.12 49.10
CA THR A 5 -3.36 -12.04 47.93
C THR A 5 -4.06 -12.76 46.78
N THR A 6 -4.96 -12.06 46.11
CA THR A 6 -5.50 -12.56 44.85
C THR A 6 -4.34 -12.72 43.88
N ASN A 7 -4.02 -13.96 43.57
CA ASN A 7 -3.08 -14.32 42.52
C ASN A 7 -3.43 -13.54 41.24
N ILE A 8 -2.65 -12.53 40.94
CA ILE A 8 -2.55 -12.01 39.60
C ILE A 8 -1.77 -13.11 38.84
N THR A 9 -2.50 -14.13 38.43
CA THR A 9 -2.03 -14.99 37.38
C THR A 9 -2.02 -14.12 36.13
N THR A 10 -0.91 -13.47 35.86
CA THR A 10 -0.59 -13.01 34.53
C THR A 10 -0.67 -14.28 33.68
N GLN A 11 -1.75 -14.46 32.99
CA GLN A 11 -1.78 -15.34 31.84
C GLN A 11 -0.85 -14.68 30.83
N VAL A 12 0.44 -14.93 30.96
CA VAL A 12 1.34 -14.90 29.83
C VAL A 12 0.82 -16.03 28.97
N GLU A 13 -0.09 -15.70 28.06
CA GLU A 13 -0.34 -16.60 26.94
C GLU A 13 1.04 -16.86 26.38
N ASP A 14 1.49 -18.11 26.48
CA ASP A 14 2.66 -18.59 25.78
C ASP A 14 2.39 -18.35 24.30
N GLN A 15 2.78 -17.17 23.83
CA GLN A 15 2.79 -16.90 22.40
C GLN A 15 3.84 -17.86 21.84
N GLU A 16 3.35 -18.96 21.32
CA GLU A 16 4.21 -19.88 20.60
C GLU A 16 4.98 -19.09 19.56
N LEU A 17 6.30 -19.12 19.67
CA LEU A 17 7.16 -18.55 18.63
C LEU A 17 6.70 -19.10 17.30
N THR A 18 6.55 -18.21 16.30
CA THR A 18 6.15 -18.64 14.97
C THR A 18 6.98 -19.86 14.54
N SER A 19 6.31 -20.91 14.08
CA SER A 19 6.97 -22.11 13.56
C SER A 19 7.77 -21.83 12.29
N ASN A 20 7.53 -20.70 11.65
CA ASN A 20 8.21 -20.26 10.44
C ASN A 20 9.33 -19.27 10.79
N LEU A 21 10.56 -19.76 10.82
CA LEU A 21 11.78 -18.98 11.10
C LEU A 21 12.37 -18.33 9.82
N ASN A 22 11.74 -18.50 8.67
CA ASN A 22 12.21 -17.90 7.42
C ASN A 22 11.94 -16.39 7.40
N TYR A 23 12.96 -15.63 7.05
CA TYR A 23 12.81 -14.19 6.85
C TYR A 23 11.98 -13.87 5.61
N LEU A 24 11.29 -12.73 5.65
CA LEU A 24 10.62 -12.20 4.48
C LEU A 24 11.65 -11.90 3.38
N GLN A 25 11.45 -12.47 2.20
CA GLN A 25 12.26 -12.13 1.02
C GLN A 25 11.67 -10.91 0.33
N PRO A 26 12.39 -9.77 0.27
CA PRO A 26 11.87 -8.55 -0.33
C PRO A 26 11.63 -8.69 -1.84
N THR A 27 12.27 -9.65 -2.50
CA THR A 27 12.10 -9.95 -3.93
C THR A 27 10.90 -10.86 -4.22
N GLY A 28 10.37 -11.53 -3.19
CA GLY A 28 9.24 -12.47 -3.31
C GLY A 28 7.90 -11.77 -3.22
N PHE A 29 7.51 -11.01 -4.23
CA PHE A 29 6.20 -10.37 -4.28
C PHE A 29 5.57 -10.45 -5.66
N LYS A 30 4.26 -10.32 -5.72
CA LYS A 30 3.48 -10.17 -6.94
C LYS A 30 2.35 -9.18 -6.70
N VAL A 31 2.20 -8.24 -7.63
CA VAL A 31 1.11 -7.28 -7.63
C VAL A 31 0.06 -7.73 -8.62
N LEU A 32 -1.20 -7.65 -8.24
CA LEU A 32 -2.34 -7.83 -9.12
C LEU A 32 -3.13 -6.52 -9.11
N ILE A 33 -3.17 -5.88 -10.25
CA ILE A 33 -4.07 -4.77 -10.53
C ILE A 33 -5.12 -5.33 -11.49
N ASP A 34 -6.28 -4.73 -11.60
CA ASP A 34 -7.34 -5.23 -12.49
C ASP A 34 -6.81 -5.49 -13.92
N ARG A 35 -6.48 -6.75 -14.21
CA ARG A 35 -5.86 -7.18 -15.49
C ARG A 35 -6.70 -6.85 -16.71
N ALA A 36 -8.01 -6.81 -16.55
CA ALA A 36 -8.90 -6.51 -17.67
C ALA A 36 -8.75 -5.06 -18.15
N LYS A 37 -8.22 -4.20 -17.28
CA LYS A 37 -8.13 -2.76 -17.53
C LYS A 37 -6.70 -2.25 -17.61
N TYR A 38 -5.78 -2.84 -16.84
CA TYR A 38 -4.40 -2.38 -16.66
C TYR A 38 -3.40 -3.53 -16.74
N PRO A 39 -3.32 -4.27 -17.85
CA PRO A 39 -2.46 -5.45 -17.95
C PRO A 39 -0.97 -5.13 -17.88
N ASN A 40 -0.56 -3.98 -18.42
CA ASN A 40 0.85 -3.59 -18.47
C ASN A 40 1.38 -3.11 -17.12
N LEU A 41 0.54 -2.49 -16.30
CA LEU A 41 0.93 -2.08 -14.94
C LEU A 41 1.30 -3.27 -14.05
N GLU A 42 0.62 -4.40 -14.19
CA GLU A 42 0.94 -5.60 -13.43
C GLU A 42 2.25 -6.24 -13.91
N TYR A 43 2.44 -6.33 -15.21
CA TYR A 43 3.56 -7.06 -15.79
C TYR A 43 4.91 -6.40 -15.54
N PHE A 44 4.98 -5.08 -15.60
CA PHE A 44 6.21 -4.31 -15.48
C PHE A 44 6.50 -3.78 -14.08
N CYS A 45 5.72 -4.15 -13.06
CA CYS A 45 5.93 -3.70 -11.69
C CYS A 45 7.21 -4.28 -11.11
N GLN A 46 8.18 -3.41 -10.81
CA GLN A 46 9.48 -3.78 -10.26
C GLN A 46 9.52 -3.70 -8.73
N SER A 47 8.92 -2.68 -8.15
CA SER A 47 8.87 -2.52 -6.71
C SER A 47 7.55 -1.96 -6.23
N VAL A 48 7.19 -2.31 -5.00
CA VAL A 48 6.00 -1.80 -4.31
C VAL A 48 6.40 -1.36 -2.93
N GLU A 49 5.99 -0.17 -2.57
CA GLU A 49 6.12 0.36 -1.21
C GLU A 49 4.77 0.22 -0.50
N HIS A 50 4.76 -0.63 0.54
CA HIS A 50 3.57 -0.81 1.37
C HIS A 50 3.32 0.46 2.19
N PRO A 51 2.08 0.99 2.24
CA PRO A 51 1.78 2.23 2.93
C PRO A 51 2.07 2.12 4.43
N SER A 52 2.59 3.21 4.98
CA SER A 52 2.74 3.36 6.42
C SER A 52 1.36 3.47 7.10
N VAL A 53 1.30 3.01 8.33
CA VAL A 53 0.10 3.15 9.16
C VAL A 53 0.47 3.96 10.39
N SER A 54 -0.25 5.04 10.63
CA SER A 54 -0.03 5.90 11.79
C SER A 54 -1.31 6.13 12.57
N ALA A 55 -1.18 6.23 13.89
CA ALA A 55 -2.25 6.65 14.78
C ALA A 55 -1.91 8.04 15.32
N ASN A 56 -2.84 8.97 15.20
CA ASN A 56 -2.66 10.31 15.73
C ASN A 56 -2.73 10.29 17.27
N ALA A 57 -1.71 10.84 17.92
CA ALA A 57 -1.78 11.09 19.36
C ALA A 57 -2.55 12.38 19.63
N VAL A 58 -3.35 12.36 20.69
CA VAL A 58 -4.04 13.55 21.21
C VAL A 58 -3.37 13.97 22.51
N ASP A 59 -2.87 15.20 22.56
CA ASP A 59 -2.25 15.74 23.76
C ASP A 59 -3.30 16.24 24.73
N LEU A 60 -3.36 15.62 25.92
CA LEU A 60 -4.15 16.16 27.03
C LEU A 60 -3.37 17.24 27.76
N PRO A 61 -3.88 18.46 27.83
CA PRO A 61 -3.26 19.51 28.62
C PRO A 61 -3.42 19.21 30.11
N VAL A 62 -2.33 18.79 30.74
CA VAL A 62 -2.27 18.65 32.20
C VAL A 62 -1.68 19.93 32.78
N ARG A 63 -2.25 20.39 33.92
CA ARG A 63 -1.90 21.67 34.57
C ARG A 63 -0.40 21.99 34.51
N ARG A 64 -0.09 23.03 33.78
CA ARG A 64 1.10 23.90 33.81
C ARG A 64 2.39 23.46 33.15
N VAL A 65 2.73 22.19 32.97
CA VAL A 65 4.11 21.87 32.54
C VAL A 65 4.24 20.79 31.44
N THR A 66 3.31 19.89 31.33
CA THR A 66 3.52 18.73 30.40
C THR A 66 2.21 18.31 29.78
N ALA A 67 2.21 18.13 28.45
CA ALA A 67 1.14 17.43 27.75
C ALA A 67 1.38 15.91 27.89
N VAL A 68 0.33 15.17 28.20
CA VAL A 68 0.38 13.70 28.21
C VAL A 68 -0.21 13.20 26.88
N PRO A 69 0.59 12.56 26.01
CA PRO A 69 0.08 12.02 24.76
C PRO A 69 -0.81 10.80 25.05
N LEU A 70 -2.04 10.86 24.58
CA LEU A 70 -2.94 9.71 24.54
C LEU A 70 -3.03 9.16 23.12
N PRO A 71 -3.21 7.82 22.96
CA PRO A 71 -3.47 7.27 21.65
C PRO A 71 -4.78 7.84 21.09
N GLY A 72 -4.73 8.35 19.88
CA GLY A 72 -5.92 8.82 19.17
C GLY A 72 -6.76 7.65 18.65
N ASP A 73 -7.98 7.94 18.30
CA ASP A 73 -8.98 6.99 17.79
C ASP A 73 -9.01 6.88 16.26
N LYS A 74 -8.08 7.57 15.56
CA LYS A 74 -7.96 7.53 14.11
C LYS A 74 -6.67 6.88 13.66
N ILE A 75 -6.82 5.91 12.74
CA ILE A 75 -5.70 5.33 12.00
C ILE A 75 -5.66 5.99 10.62
N THR A 76 -4.50 6.49 10.23
CA THR A 76 -4.24 7.07 8.93
C THR A 76 -3.33 6.13 8.15
N HIS A 77 -3.73 5.80 6.93
CA HIS A 77 -2.92 5.05 6.00
C HIS A 77 -2.21 6.01 5.04
N GLY A 78 -0.95 5.74 4.76
CA GLY A 78 -0.20 6.43 3.73
C GLY A 78 -0.59 5.97 2.33
N GLU A 79 0.12 6.48 1.33
CA GLU A 79 -0.05 6.08 -0.05
C GLU A 79 0.74 4.79 -0.34
N ILE A 80 0.23 3.97 -1.25
CA ILE A 80 0.97 2.83 -1.80
C ILE A 80 1.78 3.31 -3.01
N GLY A 81 3.09 3.08 -2.97
CA GLY A 81 4.00 3.47 -4.03
C GLY A 81 4.35 2.31 -4.95
N PHE A 82 4.45 2.58 -6.25
CA PHE A 82 4.86 1.60 -7.26
C PHE A 82 5.97 2.16 -8.12
N THR A 83 6.92 1.28 -8.47
CA THR A 83 7.91 1.55 -9.51
C THR A 83 7.73 0.56 -10.64
N ILE A 84 7.53 1.07 -11.85
CA ILE A 84 7.25 0.28 -13.04
C ILE A 84 8.36 0.51 -14.05
N ILE A 85 8.79 -0.54 -14.74
CA ILE A 85 9.69 -0.43 -15.88
C ILE A 85 8.88 0.08 -17.07
N LEU A 86 9.37 1.09 -17.76
CA LEU A 86 8.77 1.59 -18.97
C LEU A 86 9.22 0.78 -20.19
N ASP A 87 8.26 0.44 -21.02
CA ASP A 87 8.45 -0.12 -22.35
C ASP A 87 8.69 0.98 -23.40
N GLU A 88 9.18 0.60 -24.58
CA GLU A 88 9.47 1.54 -25.67
C GLU A 88 8.24 2.32 -26.15
N GLU A 89 7.06 1.71 -26.07
CA GLU A 89 5.79 2.33 -26.47
C GLU A 89 5.14 3.15 -25.36
N MET A 90 5.74 3.19 -24.16
CA MET A 90 5.20 3.88 -22.98
C MET A 90 3.77 3.47 -22.63
N THR A 91 3.40 2.22 -22.86
CA THR A 91 2.03 1.73 -22.66
C THR A 91 1.61 1.84 -21.21
N ALA A 92 2.48 1.47 -20.27
CA ALA A 92 2.23 1.59 -18.82
C ALA A 92 2.01 3.06 -18.40
N TYR A 93 2.78 3.99 -18.96
CA TYR A 93 2.61 5.42 -18.70
C TYR A 93 1.25 5.91 -19.21
N ASN A 94 0.89 5.54 -20.44
CA ASN A 94 -0.38 5.93 -21.04
C ASN A 94 -1.58 5.36 -20.27
N GLU A 95 -1.49 4.12 -19.77
CA GLU A 95 -2.53 3.53 -18.91
C GLU A 95 -2.75 4.35 -17.64
N MET A 96 -1.66 4.72 -16.94
CA MET A 96 -1.74 5.53 -15.72
C MET A 96 -2.22 6.94 -15.98
N HIS A 97 -1.70 7.58 -17.02
CA HIS A 97 -2.09 8.93 -17.40
C HIS A 97 -3.59 9.00 -17.76
N ASN A 98 -4.07 8.03 -18.53
CA ASN A 98 -5.49 7.91 -18.86
C ASN A 98 -6.35 7.65 -17.62
N TRP A 99 -5.84 6.90 -16.63
CA TRP A 99 -6.54 6.70 -15.37
C TRP A 99 -6.67 7.99 -14.58
N LEU A 100 -5.58 8.77 -14.45
CA LEU A 100 -5.59 10.08 -13.81
C LEU A 100 -6.50 11.08 -14.54
N GLN A 101 -6.46 11.11 -15.87
CA GLN A 101 -7.34 11.99 -16.66
C GLN A 101 -8.82 11.67 -16.46
N ARG A 102 -9.19 10.40 -16.40
CA ARG A 102 -10.59 10.01 -16.12
C ARG A 102 -11.04 10.50 -14.75
N LEU A 103 -10.17 10.40 -13.75
CA LEU A 103 -10.48 10.87 -12.40
C LEU A 103 -10.82 12.37 -12.39
N VAL A 104 -10.05 13.17 -13.13
CA VAL A 104 -10.18 14.63 -13.16
C VAL A 104 -11.32 15.09 -14.10
N ASN A 105 -11.39 14.52 -15.30
CA ASN A 105 -12.34 14.96 -16.33
C ASN A 105 -13.77 14.52 -16.03
N GLU A 106 -13.94 13.34 -15.49
CA GLU A 106 -15.28 12.81 -15.23
C GLU A 106 -15.87 13.32 -13.90
N GLY A 107 -15.04 13.87 -13.01
CA GLY A 107 -15.47 14.44 -11.72
C GLY A 107 -16.27 13.49 -10.83
N GLN A 108 -16.33 12.22 -11.23
CA GLN A 108 -17.24 11.24 -10.65
C GLN A 108 -16.54 10.40 -9.59
N VAL A 109 -16.28 11.00 -8.45
CA VAL A 109 -15.87 10.29 -7.23
C VAL A 109 -17.11 9.75 -6.50
N GLY A 110 -18.07 9.21 -7.22
CA GLY A 110 -19.34 8.73 -6.67
C GLY A 110 -19.70 7.31 -7.07
N PRO A 111 -20.84 6.80 -6.59
CA PRO A 111 -21.33 5.47 -6.96
C PRO A 111 -21.48 5.25 -8.46
N SER A 112 -21.80 6.30 -9.21
CA SER A 112 -21.92 6.25 -10.68
C SER A 112 -20.58 6.04 -11.39
N GLY A 113 -19.43 6.36 -10.77
CA GLY A 113 -18.12 6.06 -11.32
C GLY A 113 -17.78 4.57 -11.32
N ARG A 114 -18.55 3.75 -10.61
CA ARG A 114 -18.39 2.28 -10.59
C ARG A 114 -19.12 1.57 -11.72
N ASP A 115 -20.13 2.20 -12.30
CA ASP A 115 -20.98 1.62 -13.36
C ASP A 115 -20.42 1.81 -14.76
N THR A 116 -19.33 2.54 -14.92
CA THR A 116 -18.71 2.74 -16.22
C THR A 116 -17.86 1.55 -16.63
N LYS A 117 -17.70 1.32 -17.94
CA LYS A 117 -16.86 0.26 -18.51
C LYS A 117 -15.41 0.31 -17.96
N PHE A 118 -14.97 1.48 -17.52
CA PHE A 118 -13.68 1.73 -16.88
C PHE A 118 -13.90 2.51 -15.57
N PRO A 119 -14.14 1.83 -14.44
CA PRO A 119 -14.36 2.50 -13.17
C PRO A 119 -13.13 3.33 -12.77
N THR A 120 -13.40 4.42 -12.08
CA THR A 120 -12.37 5.33 -11.56
C THR A 120 -11.53 4.67 -10.47
N PHE A 121 -12.11 3.72 -9.75
CA PHE A 121 -11.46 2.96 -8.68
C PHE A 121 -10.92 1.64 -9.19
N ALA A 122 -9.81 1.19 -8.64
CA ALA A 122 -9.27 -0.15 -8.87
C ALA A 122 -8.89 -0.82 -7.55
N ASP A 123 -9.09 -2.12 -7.50
CA ASP A 123 -8.60 -2.94 -6.40
C ASP A 123 -7.18 -3.42 -6.73
N ILE A 124 -6.28 -3.24 -5.78
CA ILE A 124 -4.89 -3.67 -5.90
C ILE A 124 -4.65 -4.76 -4.87
N THR A 125 -4.03 -5.87 -5.27
CA THR A 125 -3.67 -6.96 -4.37
C THR A 125 -2.17 -7.19 -4.43
N LEU A 126 -1.52 -7.02 -3.29
CA LEU A 126 -0.13 -7.39 -3.08
C LEU A 126 -0.06 -8.80 -2.50
N MET A 127 0.58 -9.71 -3.22
CA MET A 127 0.86 -11.06 -2.76
C MET A 127 2.31 -11.17 -2.35
N ILE A 128 2.53 -11.63 -1.13
CA ILE A 128 3.84 -11.91 -0.58
C ILE A 128 4.11 -13.41 -0.81
N LEU A 129 5.27 -13.72 -1.37
CA LEU A 129 5.66 -15.06 -1.72
C LEU A 129 6.71 -15.59 -0.73
N SER A 130 6.66 -16.89 -0.50
CA SER A 130 7.72 -17.61 0.22
C SER A 130 8.95 -17.82 -0.65
N SER A 131 10.04 -18.34 -0.06
CA SER A 131 11.24 -18.76 -0.78
C SER A 131 10.98 -19.79 -1.89
N HIS A 132 9.87 -20.48 -1.83
CA HIS A 132 9.42 -21.46 -2.85
C HIS A 132 8.41 -20.87 -3.85
N ASN A 133 8.27 -19.53 -3.90
CA ASN A 133 7.30 -18.80 -4.72
C ASN A 133 5.83 -19.15 -4.45
N ASN A 134 5.52 -19.74 -3.30
CA ASN A 134 4.14 -19.93 -2.86
C ASN A 134 3.63 -18.70 -2.14
N THR A 135 2.38 -18.32 -2.41
CA THR A 135 1.77 -17.17 -1.75
C THR A 135 1.56 -17.48 -0.26
N THR A 136 2.21 -16.69 0.60
CA THR A 136 2.03 -16.77 2.06
C THR A 136 1.00 -15.80 2.58
N GLN A 137 1.00 -14.57 2.06
CA GLN A 137 0.10 -13.51 2.49
C GLN A 137 -0.48 -12.77 1.28
N LYS A 138 -1.74 -12.34 1.38
CA LYS A 138 -2.40 -11.48 0.41
C LYS A 138 -2.93 -10.25 1.10
N ILE A 139 -2.47 -9.08 0.66
CA ILE A 139 -2.95 -7.79 1.15
C ILE A 139 -3.77 -7.17 0.03
N ARG A 140 -5.03 -6.90 0.28
CA ARG A 140 -5.94 -6.29 -0.70
C ARG A 140 -6.24 -4.85 -0.30
N TYR A 141 -5.90 -3.94 -1.18
CA TYR A 141 -6.28 -2.54 -1.11
C TYR A 141 -7.52 -2.34 -1.97
N ARG A 142 -8.56 -1.81 -1.38
CA ARG A 142 -9.85 -1.61 -2.06
C ARG A 142 -10.03 -0.15 -2.42
N ASP A 143 -10.73 0.07 -3.53
CA ASP A 143 -11.13 1.41 -3.97
C ASP A 143 -9.93 2.37 -4.09
N CYS A 144 -8.78 1.88 -4.62
CA CYS A 144 -7.60 2.69 -4.83
C CYS A 144 -7.83 3.70 -5.94
N LEU A 145 -7.36 4.92 -5.69
CA LEU A 145 -7.36 6.02 -6.65
C LEU A 145 -5.92 6.42 -6.95
N PRO A 146 -5.55 6.71 -8.19
CA PRO A 146 -4.25 7.27 -8.49
C PRO A 146 -4.13 8.68 -7.91
N VAL A 147 -3.03 8.95 -7.21
CA VAL A 147 -2.76 10.25 -6.60
C VAL A 147 -1.72 11.01 -7.39
N SER A 148 -0.62 10.37 -7.74
CA SER A 148 0.46 11.03 -8.46
C SER A 148 1.11 10.11 -9.49
N LEU A 149 1.66 10.72 -10.52
CA LEU A 149 2.45 10.08 -11.57
C LEU A 149 3.80 10.82 -11.64
N GLY A 150 4.89 10.09 -11.43
CA GLY A 150 6.23 10.64 -11.43
C GLY A 150 6.68 11.11 -12.81
N GLY A 151 7.65 12.03 -12.82
CA GLY A 151 8.27 12.48 -14.06
C GLY A 151 9.23 11.44 -14.64
N ILE A 152 9.33 11.43 -15.96
CA ILE A 152 10.26 10.58 -16.71
C ILE A 152 11.46 11.45 -17.12
N ASN A 153 12.66 10.98 -16.86
CA ASN A 153 13.88 11.67 -17.27
C ASN A 153 14.47 11.00 -18.51
N PHE A 154 14.56 11.74 -19.58
CA PHE A 154 15.22 11.31 -20.81
C PHE A 154 16.63 11.88 -20.87
N THR A 155 17.62 11.01 -21.03
CA THR A 155 19.03 11.41 -21.17
C THR A 155 19.70 10.59 -22.25
N SER A 156 20.51 11.23 -23.05
CA SER A 156 21.30 10.55 -24.10
C SER A 156 22.62 9.97 -23.57
N THR A 157 22.94 10.22 -22.30
CA THR A 157 24.27 9.93 -21.73
C THR A 157 24.36 8.52 -21.14
N THR A 158 23.24 7.93 -20.74
CA THR A 158 23.19 6.60 -20.11
C THR A 158 22.12 5.75 -20.73
N GLY A 159 22.49 4.54 -21.18
CA GLY A 159 21.56 3.53 -21.70
C GLY A 159 20.89 2.72 -20.58
N SER A 160 20.46 3.34 -19.48
CA SER A 160 19.78 2.67 -18.39
C SER A 160 18.28 2.56 -18.64
N VAL A 161 17.67 1.54 -18.03
CA VAL A 161 16.21 1.33 -18.05
C VAL A 161 15.51 2.53 -17.39
N THR A 162 14.45 3.01 -18.01
CA THR A 162 13.65 4.12 -17.49
C THR A 162 12.56 3.59 -16.58
N TYR A 163 12.43 4.19 -15.40
CA TYR A 163 11.43 3.83 -14.40
C TYR A 163 10.36 4.90 -14.29
N LEU A 164 9.13 4.45 -14.08
CA LEU A 164 7.99 5.28 -13.75
C LEU A 164 7.59 5.00 -12.31
N THR A 165 7.44 6.04 -11.51
CA THR A 165 6.89 5.95 -10.16
C THR A 165 5.48 6.51 -10.14
N PHE A 166 4.56 5.82 -9.47
CA PHE A 166 3.24 6.36 -9.20
C PHE A 166 2.77 5.98 -7.81
N THR A 167 1.84 6.75 -7.25
CA THR A 167 1.21 6.47 -5.96
C THR A 167 -0.31 6.40 -6.08
N ALA A 168 -0.89 5.61 -5.21
CA ALA A 168 -2.33 5.43 -5.11
C ALA A 168 -2.78 5.35 -3.64
#